data_c9ba79f890dc1fb88f25dfade40bf8c4
#
_entry.id   c9ba79f890dc1fb88f25dfade40bf8c4
#
_cell.length_a   1.000
_cell.length_b   1.000
_cell.length_c   1.000
_cell.angle_alpha   90.00
_cell.angle_beta   90.00
_cell.angle_gamma   90.00
#
_symmetry.space_group_name_H-M   'P 1'
#
loop_
_entity.id
_entity.type
_entity.pdbx_description
1 polymer ?
#
loop_
_entity_poly.entity_id
_entity_poly.type
_entity_poly.pdbx_seq_one_letter_code
_entity_poly.pdbx_strand_id
1 'polypeptide(L)'
;LLNGSLWKVKTVSPMRAKKLRMSLTPDDDPGRKAVRVGVIPAFFESDDEIPYALRKDSDEFDFGYALTVHKSQGSQWDNVVLFDESGAFREHRNRWLYTGITRAAEKLTIVK
;
A
#
# COMPACT_ATOMS: atom_id res chain seq x y z
N LEU A 1 -4.48 -10.12 -5.21
CA LEU A 1 -4.50 -8.71 -4.80
C LEU A 1 -3.50 -7.90 -5.63
N LEU A 2 -3.89 -6.71 -6.05
CA LEU A 2 -3.03 -5.83 -6.83
C LEU A 2 -2.07 -5.04 -5.93
N ASN A 3 -0.83 -4.87 -6.39
CA ASN A 3 0.12 -4.01 -5.72
C ASN A 3 -0.40 -2.57 -5.65
N GLY A 4 -0.21 -1.92 -4.51
CA GLY A 4 -0.62 -0.53 -4.30
C GLY A 4 -2.10 -0.33 -3.99
N SER A 5 -2.91 -1.39 -3.99
CA SER A 5 -4.31 -1.26 -3.57
C SER A 5 -4.41 -1.14 -2.05
N LEU A 6 -5.35 -0.32 -1.59
CA LEU A 6 -5.61 -0.11 -0.17
C LEU A 6 -6.77 -0.96 0.31
N TRP A 7 -6.58 -1.56 1.49
CA TRP A 7 -7.55 -2.45 2.10
C TRP A 7 -7.74 -2.10 3.57
N LYS A 8 -8.96 -2.22 4.05
CA LYS A 8 -9.25 -2.08 5.49
C LYS A 8 -9.28 -3.44 6.15
N VAL A 9 -8.61 -3.55 7.28
CA VAL A 9 -8.66 -4.75 8.11
C VAL A 9 -10.00 -4.78 8.83
N LYS A 10 -10.78 -5.80 8.53
CA LYS A 10 -12.08 -6.02 9.17
C LYS A 10 -11.97 -6.86 10.43
N THR A 11 -11.23 -7.95 10.35
CA THR A 11 -10.98 -8.83 11.49
C THR A 11 -9.58 -9.39 11.44
N VAL A 12 -9.02 -9.71 12.61
CA VAL A 12 -7.72 -10.35 12.76
C VAL A 12 -7.90 -11.60 13.63
N SER A 13 -7.44 -12.73 13.13
CA SER A 13 -7.49 -14.00 13.86
C SER A 13 -6.18 -14.26 14.59
N PRO A 14 -6.18 -15.06 15.68
CA PRO A 14 -4.96 -15.44 16.37
C PRO A 14 -3.94 -16.09 15.44
N MET A 15 -2.67 -15.85 15.73
CA MET A 15 -1.56 -16.35 14.92
C MET A 15 -1.45 -17.88 15.00
N ARG A 16 -1.34 -18.53 13.83
CA ARG A 16 -1.06 -19.96 13.69
C ARG A 16 0.06 -20.15 12.67
N ALA A 17 0.99 -21.06 12.96
CA ALA A 17 2.10 -21.37 12.05
C ALA A 17 2.87 -20.13 11.61
N LYS A 18 3.10 -19.19 12.51
CA LYS A 18 3.77 -17.90 12.27
C LYS A 18 3.06 -16.98 11.26
N LYS A 19 1.79 -17.26 10.96
CA LYS A 19 0.97 -16.44 10.08
C LYS A 19 -0.24 -15.88 10.82
N LEU A 20 -0.54 -14.64 10.54
CA LEU A 20 -1.72 -13.95 11.00
C LEU A 20 -2.77 -14.00 9.89
N ARG A 21 -3.99 -14.36 10.21
CA ARG A 21 -5.10 -14.32 9.24
C ARG A 21 -5.90 -13.06 9.43
N MET A 22 -6.14 -12.36 8.33
CA MET A 22 -6.94 -11.14 8.33
C MET A 22 -8.06 -11.24 7.32
N SER A 23 -9.20 -10.64 7.64
CA SER A 23 -10.26 -10.36 6.67
C SER A 23 -10.16 -8.92 6.24
N LEU A 24 -10.13 -8.67 4.94
CA LEU A 24 -9.92 -7.35 4.36
C LEU A 24 -11.09 -6.98 3.46
N THR A 25 -11.45 -5.70 3.48
CA THR A 25 -12.36 -5.11 2.48
C THR A 25 -11.62 -4.01 1.72
N PRO A 26 -11.90 -3.85 0.41
CA PRO A 26 -11.31 -2.74 -0.35
C PRO A 26 -11.71 -1.39 0.27
N ASP A 27 -10.77 -0.46 0.35
CA ASP A 27 -11.03 0.86 0.89
C ASP A 27 -12.03 1.66 0.02
N ASP A 28 -11.98 1.45 -1.28
CA ASP A 28 -12.83 2.11 -2.27
C ASP A 28 -14.20 1.43 -2.46
N ASP A 29 -14.40 0.23 -1.92
CA ASP A 29 -15.66 -0.52 -2.02
C ASP A 29 -15.93 -1.30 -0.74
N PRO A 30 -16.29 -0.62 0.37
CA PRO A 30 -16.50 -1.25 1.67
C PRO A 30 -17.68 -2.24 1.72
N GLY A 31 -18.58 -2.17 0.75
CA GLY A 31 -19.71 -3.11 0.64
C GLY A 31 -19.34 -4.45 0.00
N ARG A 32 -18.15 -4.55 -0.57
CA ARG A 32 -17.70 -5.78 -1.21
C ARG A 32 -17.40 -6.86 -0.18
N LYS A 33 -17.60 -8.13 -0.58
CA LYS A 33 -17.31 -9.28 0.27
C LYS A 33 -15.85 -9.26 0.73
N ALA A 34 -15.63 -9.48 2.02
CA ALA A 34 -14.31 -9.52 2.60
C ALA A 34 -13.46 -10.68 2.05
N VAL A 35 -12.18 -10.40 1.84
CA VAL A 35 -11.19 -11.38 1.40
C VAL A 35 -10.34 -11.80 2.61
N ARG A 36 -10.07 -13.09 2.74
CA ARG A 36 -9.19 -13.61 3.78
C ARG A 36 -7.77 -13.77 3.26
N VAL A 37 -6.80 -13.30 4.03
CA VAL A 37 -5.38 -13.38 3.67
C VAL A 37 -4.57 -13.90 4.84
N GLY A 38 -3.44 -14.54 4.54
CA GLY A 38 -2.44 -14.95 5.53
C GLY A 38 -1.22 -14.04 5.44
N VAL A 39 -0.84 -13.43 6.52
CA VAL A 39 0.22 -12.43 6.58
C VAL A 39 1.25 -12.79 7.64
N ILE A 40 2.52 -12.55 7.33
CA ILE A 40 3.61 -12.67 8.30
C ILE A 40 3.73 -11.33 9.04
N PRO A 41 3.58 -11.30 10.39
CA PRO A 41 3.67 -10.05 11.14
C PRO A 41 4.96 -9.26 10.91
N ALA A 42 6.06 -9.93 10.60
CA ALA A 42 7.34 -9.29 10.33
C ALA A 42 7.30 -8.28 9.17
N PHE A 43 6.35 -8.39 8.23
CA PHE A 43 6.16 -7.39 7.17
C PHE A 43 5.81 -6.00 7.72
N PHE A 44 5.20 -5.94 8.91
CA PHE A 44 4.81 -4.69 9.56
C PHE A 44 5.82 -4.23 10.62
N GLU A 45 6.67 -5.12 11.11
CA GLU A 45 7.50 -4.88 12.28
C GLU A 45 8.97 -4.60 11.95
N SER A 46 9.43 -5.04 10.79
CA SER A 46 10.85 -5.01 10.44
C SER A 46 11.07 -4.75 8.96
N ASP A 47 12.16 -4.03 8.66
CA ASP A 47 12.66 -3.87 7.30
C ASP A 47 13.60 -5.03 6.91
N ASP A 48 13.82 -5.99 7.80
CA ASP A 48 14.67 -7.14 7.53
C ASP A 48 14.10 -8.01 6.43
N GLU A 49 14.99 -8.59 5.63
CA GLU A 49 14.59 -9.49 4.58
C GLU A 49 13.99 -10.77 5.15
N ILE A 50 12.79 -11.11 4.70
CA ILE A 50 12.09 -12.31 5.16
C ILE A 50 12.47 -13.48 4.24
N PRO A 51 12.87 -14.64 4.81
CA PRO A 51 13.20 -15.82 3.99
C PRO A 51 12.09 -16.20 3.01
N TYR A 52 12.45 -16.52 1.78
CA TYR A 52 11.51 -16.88 0.73
C TYR A 52 10.57 -18.02 1.14
N ALA A 53 11.07 -19.00 1.89
CA ALA A 53 10.25 -20.13 2.36
C ALA A 53 9.06 -19.69 3.22
N LEU A 54 9.19 -18.57 3.94
CA LEU A 54 8.11 -18.00 4.74
C LEU A 54 7.19 -17.10 3.89
N ARG A 55 7.73 -16.45 2.86
CA ARG A 55 6.97 -15.51 2.02
C ARG A 55 6.08 -16.20 0.99
N LYS A 56 6.51 -17.34 0.45
CA LYS A 56 5.87 -17.96 -0.72
C LYS A 56 4.39 -18.28 -0.53
N ASP A 57 3.97 -18.59 0.69
CA ASP A 57 2.58 -18.94 1.01
C ASP A 57 1.86 -17.84 1.78
N SER A 58 2.37 -16.61 1.73
CA SER A 58 1.77 -15.47 2.42
C SER A 58 1.60 -14.29 1.48
N ASP A 59 0.63 -13.43 1.79
CA ASP A 59 0.42 -12.16 1.10
C ASP A 59 1.23 -11.07 1.77
N GLU A 60 1.91 -10.24 0.97
CA GLU A 60 2.70 -9.12 1.47
C GLU A 60 1.84 -7.87 1.67
N PHE A 61 1.88 -7.33 2.88
CA PHE A 61 1.19 -6.10 3.25
C PHE A 61 2.10 -5.19 4.04
N ASP A 62 1.77 -3.92 4.00
CA ASP A 62 2.39 -2.90 4.83
C ASP A 62 1.32 -1.86 5.19
N PHE A 63 1.66 -0.98 6.13
CA PHE A 63 0.75 0.08 6.54
C PHE A 63 0.44 1.04 5.39
N GLY A 64 -0.83 1.43 5.27
CA GLY A 64 -1.32 2.31 4.21
C GLY A 64 -1.45 3.78 4.61
N TYR A 65 -0.70 4.26 5.58
CA TYR A 65 -0.76 5.67 6.02
C TYR A 65 -0.25 6.63 4.96
N ALA A 66 0.76 6.20 4.22
CA ALA A 66 1.35 6.95 3.12
C ALA A 66 1.93 5.96 2.12
N LEU A 67 1.97 6.38 0.87
CA LEU A 67 2.49 5.55 -0.22
C LEU A 67 3.60 6.30 -0.95
N THR A 68 4.55 5.55 -1.51
CA THR A 68 5.45 6.13 -2.50
C THR A 68 4.68 6.42 -3.78
N VAL A 69 5.17 7.37 -4.56
CA VAL A 69 4.55 7.68 -5.86
C VAL A 69 4.53 6.43 -6.75
N HIS A 70 5.58 5.64 -6.73
CA HIS A 70 5.64 4.39 -7.51
C HIS A 70 4.54 3.40 -7.12
N LYS A 71 4.32 3.20 -5.83
CA LYS A 71 3.27 2.29 -5.34
C LYS A 71 1.86 2.80 -5.60
N SER A 72 1.69 4.11 -5.77
CA SER A 72 0.40 4.73 -6.05
C SER A 72 -0.05 4.62 -7.50
N GLN A 73 0.81 4.16 -8.39
CA GLN A 73 0.48 4.02 -9.81
C GLN A 73 -0.74 3.13 -10.02
N GLY A 74 -1.63 3.53 -10.90
CA GLY A 74 -2.88 2.82 -11.19
C GLY A 74 -4.02 3.13 -10.23
N SER A 75 -3.79 3.91 -9.18
CA SER A 75 -4.81 4.32 -8.22
C SER A 75 -5.06 5.83 -8.28
N GLN A 76 -6.23 6.26 -7.84
CA GLN A 76 -6.57 7.68 -7.70
C GLN A 76 -7.37 7.91 -6.42
N TRP A 77 -7.24 9.10 -5.87
CA TRP A 77 -7.97 9.54 -4.69
C TRP A 77 -8.50 10.95 -4.93
N ASP A 78 -9.62 11.29 -4.31
CA ASP A 78 -10.22 12.62 -4.47
C ASP A 78 -9.27 13.72 -3.98
N ASN A 79 -8.67 13.51 -2.83
CA ASN A 79 -7.75 14.47 -2.23
C ASN A 79 -6.39 13.82 -2.02
N VAL A 80 -5.34 14.46 -2.53
CA VAL A 80 -3.97 13.97 -2.41
C VAL A 80 -3.08 15.06 -1.85
N VAL A 81 -2.25 14.70 -0.88
CA VAL A 81 -1.15 15.53 -0.40
C VAL A 81 0.14 14.89 -0.90
N LEU A 82 0.88 15.60 -1.74
CA LEU A 82 2.13 15.15 -2.32
C LEU A 82 3.29 15.89 -1.67
N PHE A 83 4.19 15.16 -1.01
CA PHE A 83 5.44 15.71 -0.52
C PHE A 83 6.45 15.68 -1.67
N ASP A 84 6.91 16.84 -2.10
CA ASP A 84 7.78 16.97 -3.28
C ASP A 84 9.20 16.50 -2.97
N GLU A 85 9.48 15.27 -3.34
CA GLU A 85 10.80 14.66 -3.27
C GLU A 85 11.41 14.47 -4.67
N SER A 86 10.89 15.20 -5.66
CA SER A 86 11.28 15.04 -7.06
C SER A 86 12.77 15.25 -7.33
N GLY A 87 13.43 16.05 -6.51
CA GLY A 87 14.88 16.28 -6.63
C GLY A 87 15.72 15.02 -6.51
N ALA A 88 15.23 13.99 -5.80
CA ALA A 88 15.92 12.71 -5.66
C ALA A 88 15.94 11.88 -6.96
N PHE A 89 15.07 12.19 -7.90
CA PHE A 89 14.89 11.42 -9.14
C PHE A 89 15.59 12.01 -10.34
N ARG A 90 16.30 13.12 -10.17
CA ARG A 90 17.13 13.77 -11.20
C ARG A 90 16.45 13.86 -12.59
N GLU A 91 16.95 13.09 -13.58
CA GLU A 91 16.41 13.07 -14.94
C GLU A 91 14.97 12.55 -15.03
N HIS A 92 14.52 11.77 -14.07
CA HIS A 92 13.15 11.25 -14.00
C HIS A 92 12.21 12.14 -13.17
N ARG A 93 12.66 13.33 -12.78
CA ARG A 93 11.92 14.26 -11.94
C ARG A 93 10.54 14.58 -12.49
N ASN A 94 10.45 14.91 -13.76
CA ASN A 94 9.18 15.31 -14.40
C ASN A 94 8.20 14.14 -14.46
N ARG A 95 8.69 12.94 -14.73
CA ARG A 95 7.87 11.74 -14.74
C ARG A 95 7.32 11.44 -13.35
N TRP A 96 8.16 11.55 -12.34
CA TRP A 96 7.76 11.35 -10.94
C TRP A 96 6.68 12.35 -10.53
N LEU A 97 6.88 13.63 -10.82
CA LEU A 97 5.90 14.68 -10.52
C LEU A 97 4.57 14.44 -11.25
N TYR A 98 4.62 14.12 -12.53
CA TYR A 98 3.42 13.83 -13.31
C TYR A 98 2.64 12.66 -12.71
N THR A 99 3.32 11.58 -12.36
CA THR A 99 2.69 10.43 -11.74
C THR A 99 2.04 10.79 -10.41
N GLY A 100 2.74 11.52 -9.54
CA GLY A 100 2.22 11.95 -8.25
C GLY A 100 1.02 12.89 -8.36
N ILE A 101 1.11 13.87 -9.23
CA ILE A 101 0.05 14.87 -9.45
C ILE A 101 -1.23 14.22 -9.99
N THR A 102 -1.09 13.27 -10.90
CA THR A 102 -2.24 12.62 -11.55
C THR A 102 -2.95 11.61 -10.64
N ARG A 103 -2.44 11.37 -9.43
CA ARG A 103 -3.17 10.55 -8.43
C ARG A 103 -4.35 11.28 -7.80
N ALA A 104 -4.41 12.61 -7.95
CA ALA A 104 -5.52 13.40 -7.43
C ALA A 104 -6.64 13.51 -8.45
N ALA A 105 -7.83 13.06 -8.09
CA ALA A 105 -9.02 13.20 -8.94
C ALA A 105 -9.65 14.59 -8.79
N GLU A 106 -9.63 15.18 -7.61
CA GLU A 106 -10.30 16.47 -7.34
C GLU A 106 -9.35 17.52 -6.78
N LYS A 107 -8.61 17.22 -5.73
CA LYS A 107 -7.79 18.21 -5.04
C LYS A 107 -6.39 17.69 -4.78
N LEU A 108 -5.41 18.53 -5.11
CA LEU A 108 -3.99 18.26 -4.87
C LEU A 108 -3.38 19.36 -4.01
N THR A 109 -2.64 18.95 -2.99
CA THR A 109 -1.80 19.84 -2.18
C THR A 109 -0.35 19.37 -2.31
N ILE A 110 0.54 20.27 -2.73
CA ILE A 110 1.98 19.96 -2.82
C ILE A 110 2.70 20.61 -1.66
N VAL A 111 3.47 19.81 -0.93
CA VAL A 111 4.33 20.27 0.16
C VAL A 111 5.78 20.19 -0.31
N LYS A 112 6.44 21.32 -0.34
CA LYS A 112 7.84 21.42 -0.75
C LYS A 112 8.79 21.34 0.43
#